data_29a832d26306a5ef1d302f356e5366cb
#
_entry.id   29a832d26306a5ef1d302f356e5366cb
#
_cell.length_a   1.000
_cell.length_b   1.000
_cell.length_c   1.000
_cell.angle_alpha   90.00
_cell.angle_beta   90.00
_cell.angle_gamma   90.00
#
_symmetry.space_group_name_H-M   'P 1'
#
loop_
_entity.id
_entity.type
_entity.pdbx_description
1 polymer ?
#
loop_
_entity_poly.entity_id
_entity_poly.type
_entity_poly.pdbx_seq_one_letter_code
_entity_poly.pdbx_strand_id
1 'polypeptide(L)'
;MAPFTNAAPDAEPILDFHQHTRYATSSQRRSDQQLVAHQIYNGVTKSVLLAGEGWMLSQLGDNASCAALERDYPGQFVRFACADPAESRAVDVLRGNVSRGAIGLGELKFPVAVDSPEMHRIYKLAEERGVPVLLHFQYETYNTGFERFEDVLKAYPKVNFVGHAQSWWGNISADLNPLDMYPKGPVRRGGLTDRLLQDYPNIYGDLSAGSGLNAITRDPEFAGGFIERHSRKLIWASDCNCLDGKGGGTSDGYCIATRSLAALRKLVPNEDVFRRIVHENGARLLDGHAK
;
A
#
# COMPACT_ATOMS: atom_id res chain seq x y z
N MET A 1 -27.31 7.58 0.75
CA MET A 1 -26.60 7.45 2.05
C MET A 1 -25.79 8.71 2.28
N ALA A 2 -25.71 9.20 3.51
CA ALA A 2 -24.96 10.42 3.79
C ALA A 2 -23.44 10.17 3.61
N PRO A 3 -22.68 11.14 3.09
CA PRO A 3 -21.22 11.01 2.98
C PRO A 3 -20.60 10.91 4.38
N PHE A 4 -19.34 10.44 4.46
CA PHE A 4 -18.52 10.33 5.68
C PHE A 4 -18.32 11.71 6.37
N THR A 5 -19.33 12.34 6.84
CA THR A 5 -19.25 13.65 7.47
C THR A 5 -19.30 13.53 8.98
N ASN A 6 -18.21 12.97 9.57
CA ASN A 6 -17.91 13.17 11.00
C ASN A 6 -16.46 13.64 11.22
N ALA A 7 -15.71 13.98 10.18
CA ALA A 7 -14.50 14.79 10.37
C ALA A 7 -14.97 16.21 10.76
N ALA A 8 -14.40 16.77 11.83
CA ALA A 8 -14.55 18.21 12.10
C ALA A 8 -14.17 18.97 10.81
N PRO A 9 -14.84 20.10 10.48
CA PRO A 9 -14.60 20.85 9.24
C PRO A 9 -13.13 21.24 9.02
N ASP A 10 -12.31 21.22 10.05
CA ASP A 10 -10.89 21.56 10.05
C ASP A 10 -9.96 20.34 10.20
N ALA A 11 -10.48 19.09 10.16
CA ALA A 11 -9.64 17.91 10.28
C ALA A 11 -8.86 17.69 8.96
N GLU A 12 -7.55 17.47 9.08
CA GLU A 12 -6.68 17.13 7.95
C GLU A 12 -7.21 15.88 7.24
N PRO A 13 -7.36 15.89 5.91
CA PRO A 13 -7.80 14.71 5.17
C PRO A 13 -6.77 13.58 5.28
N ILE A 14 -7.24 12.36 5.52
CA ILE A 14 -6.41 11.15 5.55
C ILE A 14 -6.81 10.26 4.38
N LEU A 15 -5.81 9.86 3.57
CA LEU A 15 -5.95 8.90 2.50
C LEU A 15 -5.33 7.56 2.94
N ASP A 16 -6.14 6.53 3.10
CA ASP A 16 -5.66 5.17 3.30
C ASP A 16 -5.31 4.54 1.93
N PHE A 17 -4.02 4.46 1.62
CA PHE A 17 -3.57 4.03 0.29
C PHE A 17 -3.58 2.51 0.10
N HIS A 18 -3.94 1.72 1.14
CA HIS A 18 -3.94 0.27 1.09
C HIS A 18 -5.08 -0.32 1.91
N GLN A 19 -6.15 -0.71 1.26
CA GLN A 19 -7.28 -1.39 1.89
C GLN A 19 -7.85 -2.50 1.02
N HIS A 20 -8.40 -3.51 1.68
CA HIS A 20 -9.05 -4.62 1.01
C HIS A 20 -10.52 -4.72 1.40
N THR A 21 -11.38 -5.02 0.43
CA THR A 21 -12.77 -5.41 0.71
C THR A 21 -12.80 -6.85 1.25
N ARG A 22 -13.79 -7.16 2.08
CA ARG A 22 -14.05 -8.53 2.56
C ARG A 22 -12.85 -9.21 3.21
N TYR A 23 -11.98 -8.43 3.85
CA TYR A 23 -10.77 -8.96 4.49
C TYR A 23 -11.12 -10.04 5.53
N ALA A 24 -10.47 -11.20 5.44
CA ALA A 24 -10.63 -12.25 6.44
C ALA A 24 -10.00 -11.82 7.77
N THR A 25 -10.76 -12.00 8.86
CA THR A 25 -10.30 -11.81 10.23
C THR A 25 -10.14 -13.17 10.91
N SER A 26 -9.72 -13.19 12.16
CA SER A 26 -9.65 -14.43 12.94
C SER A 26 -11.01 -15.09 13.17
N SER A 27 -12.11 -14.37 13.04
CA SER A 27 -13.45 -14.85 13.38
C SER A 27 -14.45 -14.84 12.22
N GLN A 28 -14.26 -13.94 11.25
CA GLN A 28 -15.21 -13.74 10.14
C GLN A 28 -14.58 -12.98 8.96
N ARG A 29 -15.31 -12.85 7.87
CA ARG A 29 -14.98 -11.86 6.83
C ARG A 29 -15.57 -10.50 7.21
N ARG A 30 -14.77 -9.44 7.06
CA ARG A 30 -15.21 -8.05 7.23
C ARG A 30 -16.26 -7.70 6.17
N SER A 31 -17.41 -7.15 6.59
CA SER A 31 -18.38 -6.59 5.68
C SER A 31 -17.98 -5.21 5.15
N ASP A 32 -18.62 -4.76 4.08
CA ASP A 32 -18.38 -3.42 3.51
C ASP A 32 -18.77 -2.33 4.51
N GLN A 33 -19.85 -2.51 5.29
CA GLN A 33 -20.26 -1.57 6.34
C GLN A 33 -19.21 -1.50 7.48
N GLN A 34 -18.60 -2.63 7.84
CA GLN A 34 -17.52 -2.65 8.84
C GLN A 34 -16.26 -1.96 8.32
N LEU A 35 -15.90 -2.14 7.04
CA LEU A 35 -14.81 -1.37 6.44
C LEU A 35 -15.09 0.13 6.49
N VAL A 36 -16.30 0.54 6.11
CA VAL A 36 -16.72 1.95 6.18
C VAL A 36 -16.63 2.49 7.61
N ALA A 37 -17.15 1.76 8.61
CA ALA A 37 -17.07 2.16 10.01
C ALA A 37 -15.61 2.25 10.52
N HIS A 38 -14.75 1.32 10.11
CA HIS A 38 -13.31 1.35 10.40
C HIS A 38 -12.65 2.61 9.83
N GLN A 39 -12.95 3.00 8.60
CA GLN A 39 -12.39 4.19 7.97
C GLN A 39 -12.86 5.48 8.68
N ILE A 40 -14.16 5.58 8.98
CA ILE A 40 -14.71 6.71 9.76
C ILE A 40 -14.01 6.84 11.11
N TYR A 41 -13.85 5.73 11.84
CA TYR A 41 -13.21 5.73 13.16
C TYR A 41 -11.77 6.27 13.13
N ASN A 42 -11.02 5.96 12.06
CA ASN A 42 -9.64 6.41 11.88
C ASN A 42 -9.53 7.81 11.22
N GLY A 43 -10.64 8.50 10.95
CA GLY A 43 -10.64 9.80 10.29
C GLY A 43 -10.25 9.75 8.80
N VAL A 44 -10.30 8.57 8.19
CA VAL A 44 -9.97 8.38 6.77
C VAL A 44 -11.07 8.97 5.91
N THR A 45 -10.71 9.83 4.97
CA THR A 45 -11.64 10.51 4.06
C THR A 45 -11.72 9.83 2.69
N LYS A 46 -10.68 9.11 2.28
CA LYS A 46 -10.61 8.35 1.04
C LYS A 46 -9.73 7.11 1.21
N SER A 47 -10.06 6.03 0.51
CA SER A 47 -9.23 4.81 0.50
C SER A 47 -9.01 4.26 -0.89
N VAL A 48 -7.83 3.69 -1.12
CA VAL A 48 -7.52 2.87 -2.29
C VAL A 48 -7.86 1.42 -1.97
N LEU A 49 -8.77 0.84 -2.74
CA LEU A 49 -9.14 -0.56 -2.64
C LEU A 49 -8.23 -1.41 -3.53
N LEU A 50 -7.57 -2.36 -2.94
CA LEU A 50 -6.71 -3.32 -3.63
C LEU A 50 -7.45 -4.65 -3.75
N ALA A 51 -7.64 -5.11 -4.98
CA ALA A 51 -8.34 -6.36 -5.26
C ALA A 51 -7.45 -7.56 -4.97
N GLY A 52 -8.05 -8.66 -4.48
CA GLY A 52 -7.43 -9.97 -4.45
C GLY A 52 -7.65 -10.71 -5.78
N GLU A 53 -6.71 -11.59 -6.12
CA GLU A 53 -6.79 -12.54 -7.23
C GLU A 53 -6.11 -13.86 -6.88
N GLY A 54 -6.45 -14.94 -7.60
CA GLY A 54 -5.89 -16.25 -7.36
C GLY A 54 -6.08 -16.72 -5.91
N TRP A 55 -4.98 -17.08 -5.24
CA TRP A 55 -4.99 -17.57 -3.85
C TRP A 55 -5.52 -16.53 -2.85
N MET A 56 -5.38 -15.23 -3.15
CA MET A 56 -5.83 -14.15 -2.26
C MET A 56 -7.36 -14.09 -2.13
N LEU A 57 -8.13 -14.65 -3.07
CA LEU A 57 -9.60 -14.69 -2.99
C LEU A 57 -10.14 -15.44 -1.78
N SER A 58 -9.32 -16.33 -1.21
CA SER A 58 -9.65 -16.97 0.07
C SER A 58 -9.71 -15.98 1.24
N GLN A 59 -9.03 -14.81 1.13
CA GLN A 59 -8.88 -13.83 2.20
C GLN A 59 -9.44 -12.45 1.87
N LEU A 60 -9.52 -12.08 0.59
CA LEU A 60 -9.83 -10.72 0.13
C LEU A 60 -10.99 -10.74 -0.87
N GLY A 61 -11.60 -9.56 -1.09
CA GLY A 61 -12.53 -9.35 -2.20
C GLY A 61 -11.80 -9.14 -3.53
N ASP A 62 -12.45 -9.48 -4.61
CA ASP A 62 -11.97 -9.41 -5.99
C ASP A 62 -12.15 -8.01 -6.62
N ASN A 63 -11.74 -7.87 -7.90
CA ASN A 63 -11.95 -6.66 -8.69
C ASN A 63 -13.42 -6.20 -8.72
N ALA A 64 -14.38 -7.14 -8.78
CA ALA A 64 -15.79 -6.82 -8.81
C ALA A 64 -16.29 -6.26 -7.47
N SER A 65 -15.82 -6.81 -6.37
CA SER A 65 -16.11 -6.33 -5.01
C SER A 65 -15.59 -4.92 -4.80
N CYS A 66 -14.36 -4.62 -5.26
CA CYS A 66 -13.79 -3.27 -5.19
C CYS A 66 -14.61 -2.28 -6.04
N ALA A 67 -14.99 -2.66 -7.26
CA ALA A 67 -15.82 -1.82 -8.14
C ALA A 67 -17.22 -1.58 -7.57
N ALA A 68 -17.80 -2.56 -6.88
CA ALA A 68 -19.10 -2.41 -6.22
C ALA A 68 -19.02 -1.40 -5.08
N LEU A 69 -18.01 -1.52 -4.22
CA LEU A 69 -17.85 -0.62 -3.07
C LEU A 69 -17.55 0.82 -3.51
N GLU A 70 -16.70 1.02 -4.52
CA GLU A 70 -16.43 2.33 -5.12
C GLU A 70 -17.71 2.98 -5.66
N ARG A 71 -18.56 2.22 -6.37
CA ARG A 71 -19.84 2.71 -6.87
C ARG A 71 -20.82 3.06 -5.76
N ASP A 72 -20.90 2.22 -4.71
CA ASP A 72 -21.87 2.36 -3.63
C ASP A 72 -21.51 3.48 -2.65
N TYR A 73 -20.22 3.90 -2.63
CA TYR A 73 -19.70 4.99 -1.81
C TYR A 73 -18.88 5.98 -2.66
N PRO A 74 -19.51 6.74 -3.55
CA PRO A 74 -18.80 7.61 -4.49
C PRO A 74 -17.98 8.67 -3.79
N GLY A 75 -16.73 8.84 -4.25
CA GLY A 75 -15.76 9.81 -3.69
C GLY A 75 -14.98 9.33 -2.47
N GLN A 76 -15.41 8.24 -1.83
CA GLN A 76 -14.76 7.70 -0.64
C GLN A 76 -13.76 6.60 -0.97
N PHE A 77 -14.01 5.88 -2.04
CA PHE A 77 -13.14 4.82 -2.52
C PHE A 77 -12.72 5.06 -3.96
N VAL A 78 -11.52 4.65 -4.27
CA VAL A 78 -10.98 4.42 -5.60
C VAL A 78 -10.36 3.03 -5.61
N ARG A 79 -10.10 2.44 -6.77
CA ARG A 79 -9.60 1.07 -6.81
C ARG A 79 -8.40 0.88 -7.73
N PHE A 80 -7.57 -0.07 -7.38
CA PHE A 80 -6.58 -0.68 -8.24
C PHE A 80 -7.09 -2.03 -8.74
N ALA A 81 -6.60 -2.44 -9.89
CA ALA A 81 -6.92 -3.75 -10.47
C ALA A 81 -5.83 -4.76 -10.16
N CYS A 82 -6.21 -6.00 -9.89
CA CYS A 82 -5.31 -7.12 -9.70
C CYS A 82 -5.59 -8.23 -10.71
N ALA A 83 -4.53 -8.93 -11.14
CA ALA A 83 -4.60 -10.19 -11.88
C ALA A 83 -3.32 -10.97 -11.63
N ASP A 84 -3.40 -12.31 -11.64
CA ASP A 84 -2.24 -13.18 -11.50
C ASP A 84 -1.32 -13.05 -12.74
N PRO A 85 -0.07 -12.57 -12.60
CA PRO A 85 0.83 -12.38 -13.73
C PRO A 85 1.11 -13.66 -14.53
N ALA A 86 1.02 -14.84 -13.90
CA ALA A 86 1.24 -16.12 -14.54
C ALA A 86 0.11 -16.51 -15.52
N GLU A 87 -1.06 -15.91 -15.35
CA GLU A 87 -2.19 -16.18 -16.23
C GLU A 87 -2.03 -15.49 -17.59
N SER A 88 -2.33 -16.21 -18.65
CA SER A 88 -2.20 -15.70 -20.03
C SER A 88 -3.07 -14.47 -20.30
N ARG A 89 -4.20 -14.33 -19.60
CA ARG A 89 -5.16 -13.22 -19.72
C ARG A 89 -4.93 -12.08 -18.71
N ALA A 90 -3.88 -12.13 -17.89
CA ALA A 90 -3.64 -11.12 -16.85
C ALA A 90 -3.68 -9.70 -17.39
N VAL A 91 -2.98 -9.42 -18.48
CA VAL A 91 -2.93 -8.08 -19.10
C VAL A 91 -4.31 -7.64 -19.62
N ASP A 92 -5.11 -8.54 -20.18
CA ASP A 92 -6.46 -8.22 -20.66
C ASP A 92 -7.41 -7.92 -19.49
N VAL A 93 -7.33 -8.68 -18.41
CA VAL A 93 -8.09 -8.44 -17.17
C VAL A 93 -7.76 -7.08 -16.59
N LEU A 94 -6.46 -6.77 -16.44
CA LEU A 94 -5.99 -5.48 -15.93
C LEU A 94 -6.42 -4.32 -16.84
N ARG A 95 -6.19 -4.43 -18.14
CA ARG A 95 -6.58 -3.43 -19.16
C ARG A 95 -8.10 -3.16 -19.11
N GLY A 96 -8.91 -4.22 -19.02
CA GLY A 96 -10.36 -4.11 -18.91
C GLY A 96 -10.80 -3.40 -17.63
N ASN A 97 -10.15 -3.65 -16.50
CA ASN A 97 -10.45 -2.97 -15.23
C ASN A 97 -10.04 -1.49 -15.24
N VAL A 98 -8.86 -1.17 -15.80
CA VAL A 98 -8.44 0.23 -15.97
C VAL A 98 -9.40 0.99 -16.90
N SER A 99 -9.85 0.37 -18.00
CA SER A 99 -10.85 0.98 -18.89
C SER A 99 -12.22 1.20 -18.23
N ARG A 100 -12.51 0.51 -17.11
CA ARG A 100 -13.71 0.68 -16.30
C ARG A 100 -13.49 1.49 -15.02
N GLY A 101 -12.38 2.24 -14.93
CA GLY A 101 -12.14 3.21 -13.86
C GLY A 101 -11.18 2.76 -12.75
N ALA A 102 -10.51 1.60 -12.85
CA ALA A 102 -9.38 1.33 -11.95
C ALA A 102 -8.22 2.29 -12.29
N ILE A 103 -7.62 2.91 -11.27
CA ILE A 103 -6.62 3.97 -11.42
C ILE A 103 -5.21 3.53 -11.00
N GLY A 104 -4.99 2.22 -10.85
CA GLY A 104 -3.71 1.61 -10.51
C GLY A 104 -3.76 0.10 -10.69
N LEU A 105 -2.61 -0.56 -10.57
CA LEU A 105 -2.45 -2.01 -10.60
C LEU A 105 -1.89 -2.49 -9.27
N GLY A 106 -2.56 -3.42 -8.63
CA GLY A 106 -2.14 -3.98 -7.33
C GLY A 106 -3.30 -4.32 -6.39
N GLU A 107 -3.04 -4.94 -5.27
CA GLU A 107 -1.74 -5.39 -4.79
C GLU A 107 -1.26 -6.58 -5.64
N LEU A 108 -0.09 -6.47 -6.29
CA LEU A 108 0.50 -7.62 -6.96
C LEU A 108 1.30 -8.43 -5.93
N LYS A 109 0.77 -9.59 -5.54
CA LYS A 109 1.31 -10.48 -4.51
C LYS A 109 1.32 -11.92 -5.04
N PHE A 110 2.29 -12.20 -5.90
CA PHE A 110 2.36 -13.47 -6.61
C PHE A 110 3.76 -14.07 -6.56
N PRO A 111 3.87 -15.41 -6.64
CA PRO A 111 5.15 -16.12 -6.59
C PRO A 111 5.90 -16.04 -7.93
N VAL A 112 6.23 -14.82 -8.34
CA VAL A 112 6.98 -14.51 -9.56
C VAL A 112 8.18 -13.64 -9.23
N ALA A 113 9.21 -13.65 -10.07
CA ALA A 113 10.29 -12.69 -9.92
C ALA A 113 9.84 -11.29 -10.36
N VAL A 114 10.30 -10.25 -9.66
CA VAL A 114 9.92 -8.85 -9.93
C VAL A 114 10.29 -8.40 -11.35
N ASP A 115 11.32 -9.00 -11.92
CA ASP A 115 11.84 -8.77 -13.27
C ASP A 115 11.49 -9.90 -14.26
N SER A 116 10.47 -10.70 -13.96
CA SER A 116 10.02 -11.76 -14.87
C SER A 116 9.34 -11.20 -16.13
N PRO A 117 9.33 -11.97 -17.26
CA PRO A 117 8.60 -11.54 -18.47
C PRO A 117 7.14 -11.25 -18.23
N GLU A 118 6.49 -11.97 -17.28
CA GLU A 118 5.10 -11.77 -16.88
C GLU A 118 4.91 -10.39 -16.26
N MET A 119 5.80 -10.01 -15.34
CA MET A 119 5.76 -8.69 -14.68
C MET A 119 6.09 -7.57 -15.66
N HIS A 120 7.05 -7.75 -16.56
CA HIS A 120 7.35 -6.76 -17.62
C HIS A 120 6.13 -6.46 -18.51
N ARG A 121 5.27 -7.43 -18.80
CA ARG A 121 4.00 -7.19 -19.53
C ARG A 121 3.06 -6.27 -18.75
N ILE A 122 3.00 -6.43 -17.42
CA ILE A 122 2.17 -5.60 -16.54
C ILE A 122 2.76 -4.19 -16.43
N TYR A 123 4.07 -4.04 -16.27
CA TYR A 123 4.72 -2.73 -16.20
C TYR A 123 4.55 -1.94 -17.51
N LYS A 124 4.63 -2.64 -18.64
CA LYS A 124 4.34 -2.03 -19.95
C LYS A 124 2.90 -1.53 -20.03
N LEU A 125 1.93 -2.31 -19.56
CA LEU A 125 0.54 -1.86 -19.49
C LEU A 125 0.39 -0.64 -18.56
N ALA A 126 1.06 -0.65 -17.40
CA ALA A 126 1.05 0.48 -16.46
C ALA A 126 1.60 1.75 -17.12
N GLU A 127 2.70 1.64 -17.86
CA GLU A 127 3.28 2.77 -18.62
C GLU A 127 2.34 3.26 -19.73
N GLU A 128 1.74 2.33 -20.50
CA GLU A 128 0.75 2.67 -21.56
C GLU A 128 -0.47 3.40 -21.01
N ARG A 129 -0.90 3.06 -19.80
CA ARG A 129 -2.10 3.64 -19.17
C ARG A 129 -1.80 4.79 -18.22
N GLY A 130 -0.52 5.04 -17.96
CA GLY A 130 -0.07 6.03 -17.00
C GLY A 130 -0.49 5.74 -15.56
N VAL A 131 -0.67 4.51 -15.14
CA VAL A 131 -1.16 4.13 -13.80
C VAL A 131 -0.05 3.59 -12.90
N PRO A 132 -0.11 3.82 -11.56
CA PRO A 132 0.87 3.28 -10.63
C PRO A 132 0.75 1.77 -10.45
N VAL A 133 1.83 1.15 -9.95
CA VAL A 133 1.90 -0.27 -9.63
C VAL A 133 2.30 -0.46 -8.17
N LEU A 134 1.48 -1.16 -7.38
CA LEU A 134 1.78 -1.53 -5.99
C LEU A 134 2.22 -2.99 -5.92
N LEU A 135 3.42 -3.21 -5.33
CA LEU A 135 4.12 -4.49 -5.29
C LEU A 135 4.33 -4.95 -3.84
N HIS A 136 3.91 -6.19 -3.55
CA HIS A 136 4.19 -6.86 -2.29
C HIS A 136 5.51 -7.64 -2.38
N PHE A 137 6.55 -7.19 -1.70
CA PHE A 137 7.84 -7.86 -1.67
C PHE A 137 7.98 -8.77 -0.45
N GLN A 138 8.12 -10.08 -0.67
CA GLN A 138 8.40 -11.04 0.38
C GLN A 138 9.45 -12.04 -0.08
N TYR A 139 10.52 -12.18 0.71
CA TYR A 139 11.67 -13.02 0.39
C TYR A 139 11.24 -14.46 0.03
N GLU A 140 11.77 -14.96 -1.08
CA GLU A 140 11.51 -16.30 -1.66
C GLU A 140 10.02 -16.65 -1.86
N THR A 141 9.09 -15.72 -1.64
CA THR A 141 7.66 -16.01 -1.69
C THR A 141 6.93 -15.20 -2.76
N TYR A 142 6.99 -13.86 -2.68
CA TYR A 142 6.26 -12.98 -3.61
C TYR A 142 7.15 -11.88 -4.15
N ASN A 143 7.01 -11.59 -5.45
CA ASN A 143 7.80 -10.62 -6.20
C ASN A 143 9.28 -10.72 -5.81
N THR A 144 9.82 -11.93 -5.97
CA THR A 144 11.20 -12.29 -5.58
C THR A 144 12.22 -11.52 -6.41
N GLY A 145 13.48 -11.48 -5.95
CA GLY A 145 14.54 -10.76 -6.66
C GLY A 145 14.52 -9.26 -6.40
N PHE A 146 14.14 -8.84 -5.19
CA PHE A 146 14.10 -7.43 -4.82
C PHE A 146 15.42 -6.69 -5.08
N GLU A 147 16.55 -7.36 -4.99
CA GLU A 147 17.89 -6.83 -5.29
C GLU A 147 18.04 -6.38 -6.77
N ARG A 148 17.19 -6.87 -7.68
CA ARG A 148 17.17 -6.50 -9.11
C ARG A 148 16.09 -5.46 -9.45
N PHE A 149 15.32 -5.03 -8.47
CA PHE A 149 14.22 -4.09 -8.69
C PHE A 149 14.70 -2.72 -9.21
N GLU A 150 15.93 -2.36 -8.90
CA GLU A 150 16.58 -1.16 -9.45
C GLU A 150 16.56 -1.12 -10.99
N ASP A 151 16.75 -2.28 -11.63
CA ASP A 151 16.73 -2.37 -13.11
C ASP A 151 15.32 -2.19 -13.67
N VAL A 152 14.29 -2.63 -12.94
CA VAL A 152 12.88 -2.36 -13.28
C VAL A 152 12.58 -0.86 -13.20
N LEU A 153 13.02 -0.18 -12.14
CA LEU A 153 12.84 1.28 -12.01
C LEU A 153 13.48 2.05 -13.16
N LYS A 154 14.68 1.63 -13.61
CA LYS A 154 15.37 2.21 -14.77
C LYS A 154 14.66 1.92 -16.08
N ALA A 155 14.14 0.71 -16.25
CA ALA A 155 13.47 0.28 -17.48
C ALA A 155 12.11 0.96 -17.69
N TYR A 156 11.42 1.35 -16.60
CA TYR A 156 10.10 1.96 -16.62
C TYR A 156 10.06 3.30 -15.87
N PRO A 157 10.80 4.33 -16.31
CA PRO A 157 10.94 5.59 -15.58
C PRO A 157 9.64 6.41 -15.51
N LYS A 158 8.64 6.10 -16.33
CA LYS A 158 7.33 6.76 -16.35
C LYS A 158 6.28 6.04 -15.48
N VAL A 159 6.58 4.86 -14.97
CA VAL A 159 5.70 4.13 -14.06
C VAL A 159 6.05 4.51 -12.63
N ASN A 160 5.07 4.97 -11.86
CA ASN A 160 5.24 5.12 -10.43
C ASN A 160 5.02 3.78 -9.74
N PHE A 161 6.03 3.29 -9.04
CA PHE A 161 5.97 2.08 -8.24
C PHE A 161 5.72 2.41 -6.77
N VAL A 162 5.00 1.53 -6.10
CA VAL A 162 4.77 1.61 -4.65
C VAL A 162 5.24 0.30 -4.02
N GLY A 163 6.30 0.38 -3.23
CA GLY A 163 6.87 -0.77 -2.54
C GLY A 163 6.20 -1.01 -1.19
N HIS A 164 5.87 -2.26 -0.92
CA HIS A 164 5.16 -2.72 0.27
C HIS A 164 5.72 -4.03 0.79
N ALA A 165 5.42 -4.34 2.05
CA ALA A 165 5.65 -5.58 2.78
C ALA A 165 7.07 -5.81 3.33
N GLN A 166 7.33 -7.06 3.72
CA GLN A 166 8.41 -7.41 4.63
C GLN A 166 9.79 -7.17 4.03
N SER A 167 10.04 -7.64 2.79
CA SER A 167 11.35 -7.44 2.17
C SER A 167 11.59 -5.98 1.82
N TRP A 168 10.56 -5.25 1.40
CA TRP A 168 10.66 -3.82 1.18
C TRP A 168 11.10 -3.09 2.45
N TRP A 169 10.38 -3.29 3.56
CA TRP A 169 10.65 -2.57 4.81
C TRP A 169 11.84 -3.13 5.60
N GLY A 170 12.14 -4.42 5.47
CA GLY A 170 13.35 -5.00 6.06
C GLY A 170 14.62 -4.40 5.49
N ASN A 171 14.64 -4.16 4.18
CA ASN A 171 15.79 -3.62 3.42
C ASN A 171 16.03 -2.11 3.60
N ILE A 172 15.39 -1.42 4.55
CA ILE A 172 15.87 -0.13 5.06
C ILE A 172 17.20 -0.30 5.78
N SER A 173 17.52 -1.52 6.26
CA SER A 173 18.81 -1.87 6.92
C SER A 173 19.74 -2.56 5.94
N ALA A 174 21.03 -2.17 5.96
CA ALA A 174 22.07 -2.76 5.10
C ALA A 174 22.49 -4.18 5.52
N ASP A 175 22.15 -4.60 6.73
CA ASP A 175 22.52 -5.89 7.31
C ASP A 175 21.31 -6.81 7.57
N LEU A 176 20.23 -6.62 6.80
CA LEU A 176 19.04 -7.46 6.91
C LEU A 176 19.38 -8.94 6.72
N ASN A 177 18.95 -9.77 7.68
CA ASN A 177 18.75 -11.18 7.41
C ASN A 177 17.41 -11.33 6.65
N PRO A 178 17.39 -11.75 5.39
CA PRO A 178 16.17 -11.78 4.57
C PRO A 178 15.10 -12.75 5.09
N LEU A 179 15.47 -13.72 5.95
CA LEU A 179 14.54 -14.64 6.61
C LEU A 179 13.80 -13.97 7.78
N ASP A 180 14.30 -12.83 8.27
CA ASP A 180 13.65 -12.07 9.34
C ASP A 180 12.63 -11.09 8.76
N MET A 181 11.37 -11.50 8.72
CA MET A 181 10.29 -10.70 8.15
C MET A 181 9.95 -9.45 9.00
N TYR A 182 10.27 -9.47 10.29
CA TYR A 182 10.01 -8.37 11.22
C TYR A 182 11.25 -8.12 12.10
N PRO A 183 12.34 -7.61 11.50
CA PRO A 183 13.61 -7.44 12.20
C PRO A 183 13.47 -6.49 13.38
N LYS A 184 14.18 -6.79 14.45
CA LYS A 184 14.21 -6.00 15.69
C LYS A 184 15.55 -5.28 15.85
N GLY A 185 15.54 -4.22 16.66
CA GLY A 185 16.77 -3.47 16.99
C GLY A 185 17.19 -2.47 15.92
N PRO A 186 18.42 -1.95 16.03
CA PRO A 186 18.91 -0.83 15.25
C PRO A 186 18.90 -1.07 13.74
N VAL A 187 18.70 0.00 12.98
CA VAL A 187 18.81 -0.01 11.52
C VAL A 187 20.22 0.40 11.11
N ARG A 188 20.91 -0.46 10.40
CA ARG A 188 22.20 -0.11 9.78
C ARG A 188 21.96 0.67 8.49
N ARG A 189 22.47 1.91 8.43
CA ARG A 189 22.32 2.80 7.27
C ARG A 189 22.84 2.16 5.97
N GLY A 190 22.27 2.56 4.84
CA GLY A 190 22.67 2.11 3.51
C GLY A 190 21.89 0.91 2.97
N GLY A 191 20.72 0.61 3.56
CA GLY A 191 19.82 -0.40 3.05
C GLY A 191 19.30 -0.08 1.66
N LEU A 192 18.93 -1.14 0.91
CA LEU A 192 18.52 -1.00 -0.49
C LEU A 192 17.27 -0.10 -0.64
N THR A 193 16.27 -0.27 0.24
CA THR A 193 15.03 0.54 0.19
C THR A 193 15.32 2.03 0.44
N ASP A 194 16.18 2.38 1.43
CA ASP A 194 16.58 3.77 1.70
C ASP A 194 17.24 4.38 0.45
N ARG A 195 18.14 3.63 -0.19
CA ARG A 195 18.84 4.05 -1.41
C ARG A 195 17.88 4.20 -2.60
N LEU A 196 16.99 3.22 -2.85
CA LEU A 196 16.03 3.32 -3.95
C LEU A 196 15.09 4.52 -3.78
N LEU A 197 14.59 4.76 -2.57
CA LEU A 197 13.77 5.94 -2.28
C LEU A 197 14.54 7.26 -2.51
N GLN A 198 15.84 7.28 -2.27
CA GLN A 198 16.67 8.46 -2.49
C GLN A 198 16.96 8.70 -3.97
N ASP A 199 17.34 7.66 -4.71
CA ASP A 199 17.96 7.78 -6.02
C ASP A 199 16.95 7.81 -7.18
N TYR A 200 15.75 7.19 -7.01
CA TYR A 200 14.77 7.05 -8.09
C TYR A 200 13.52 7.89 -7.84
N PRO A 201 13.11 8.77 -8.78
CA PRO A 201 11.92 9.62 -8.61
C PRO A 201 10.60 8.83 -8.65
N ASN A 202 10.59 7.66 -9.28
CA ASN A 202 9.42 6.85 -9.60
C ASN A 202 9.16 5.69 -8.62
N ILE A 203 9.67 5.77 -7.39
CA ILE A 203 9.40 4.79 -6.32
C ILE A 203 8.89 5.49 -5.07
N TYR A 204 7.89 4.89 -4.44
CA TYR A 204 7.23 5.32 -3.21
C TYR A 204 7.18 4.16 -2.22
N GLY A 205 7.08 4.46 -0.92
CA GLY A 205 6.97 3.46 0.13
C GLY A 205 5.62 3.51 0.82
N ASP A 206 4.89 2.40 0.79
CA ASP A 206 3.62 2.19 1.46
C ASP A 206 3.86 1.70 2.90
N LEU A 207 3.57 2.55 3.89
CA LEU A 207 3.79 2.32 5.33
C LEU A 207 2.73 1.40 5.99
N SER A 208 2.04 0.58 5.22
CA SER A 208 0.96 -0.26 5.72
C SER A 208 1.42 -1.53 6.43
N ALA A 209 0.46 -2.19 7.07
CA ALA A 209 0.62 -3.44 7.81
C ALA A 209 1.63 -3.38 8.96
N GLY A 210 1.89 -4.54 9.56
CA GLY A 210 2.90 -4.70 10.59
C GLY A 210 4.31 -4.41 10.11
N SER A 211 4.61 -4.63 8.83
CA SER A 211 5.94 -4.37 8.25
C SER A 211 6.25 -2.88 8.17
N GLY A 212 5.30 -2.05 7.72
CA GLY A 212 5.44 -0.60 7.70
C GLY A 212 5.52 -0.01 9.12
N LEU A 213 4.67 -0.48 10.05
CA LEU A 213 4.76 -0.06 11.45
C LEU A 213 6.12 -0.44 12.06
N ASN A 214 6.61 -1.67 11.81
CA ASN A 214 7.91 -2.13 12.29
C ASN A 214 9.04 -1.25 11.75
N ALA A 215 9.00 -0.87 10.48
CA ALA A 215 10.01 -0.03 9.84
C ALA A 215 10.22 1.31 10.58
N ILE A 216 9.13 1.94 11.01
CA ILE A 216 9.19 3.26 11.67
C ILE A 216 9.27 3.20 13.20
N THR A 217 9.11 2.01 13.82
CA THR A 217 9.08 1.93 15.30
C THR A 217 10.21 1.10 15.91
N ARG A 218 10.88 0.21 15.13
CA ARG A 218 11.93 -0.65 15.69
C ARG A 218 13.20 0.11 16.10
N ASP A 219 13.45 1.25 15.45
CA ASP A 219 14.58 2.14 15.72
C ASP A 219 14.11 3.61 15.56
N PRO A 220 13.58 4.21 16.62
CA PRO A 220 13.04 5.58 16.57
C PRO A 220 14.08 6.65 16.24
N GLU A 221 15.36 6.43 16.60
CA GLU A 221 16.43 7.36 16.28
C GLU A 221 16.72 7.40 14.78
N PHE A 222 16.73 6.24 14.13
CA PHE A 222 16.83 6.17 12.66
C PHE A 222 15.56 6.67 11.97
N ALA A 223 14.38 6.30 12.47
CA ALA A 223 13.09 6.53 11.83
C ALA A 223 12.80 8.01 11.61
N GLY A 224 13.09 8.88 12.56
CA GLY A 224 12.87 10.33 12.41
C GLY A 224 13.61 10.90 11.19
N GLY A 225 14.91 10.64 11.10
CA GLY A 225 15.70 11.09 9.95
C GLY A 225 15.32 10.42 8.62
N PHE A 226 14.89 9.16 8.64
CA PHE A 226 14.40 8.44 7.47
C PHE A 226 13.09 9.06 6.95
N ILE A 227 12.13 9.31 7.84
CA ILE A 227 10.84 9.93 7.51
C ILE A 227 11.06 11.33 6.93
N GLU A 228 11.94 12.14 7.52
CA GLU A 228 12.23 13.48 7.03
C GLU A 228 12.82 13.46 5.61
N ARG A 229 13.86 12.62 5.37
CA ARG A 229 14.49 12.48 4.05
C ARG A 229 13.51 12.05 2.96
N HIS A 230 12.63 11.10 3.28
CA HIS A 230 11.72 10.50 2.31
C HIS A 230 10.28 11.02 2.43
N SER A 231 10.06 12.13 3.13
CA SER A 231 8.73 12.70 3.40
C SER A 231 7.87 12.97 2.15
N ARG A 232 8.47 13.06 0.97
CA ARG A 232 7.80 13.26 -0.32
C ARG A 232 7.46 11.97 -1.07
N LYS A 233 7.89 10.81 -0.52
CA LYS A 233 7.76 9.49 -1.16
C LYS A 233 7.14 8.43 -0.23
N LEU A 234 7.07 8.70 1.06
CA LEU A 234 6.36 7.84 2.00
C LEU A 234 4.87 8.14 1.91
N ILE A 235 4.07 7.07 1.92
CA ILE A 235 2.61 7.13 1.88
C ILE A 235 2.09 6.33 3.06
N TRP A 236 1.25 6.96 3.87
CA TRP A 236 0.54 6.21 4.90
C TRP A 236 -0.56 5.35 4.27
N ALA A 237 -0.68 4.15 4.79
CA ALA A 237 -1.70 3.19 4.45
C ALA A 237 -1.90 2.23 5.61
N SER A 238 -2.98 1.49 5.64
CA SER A 238 -3.25 0.64 6.80
C SER A 238 -3.07 -0.85 6.53
N ASP A 239 -3.54 -1.38 5.42
CA ASP A 239 -3.69 -2.83 5.18
C ASP A 239 -4.33 -3.54 6.39
N CYS A 240 -5.33 -2.88 6.96
CA CYS A 240 -5.92 -3.27 8.24
C CYS A 240 -7.13 -4.17 8.03
N ASN A 241 -7.13 -5.35 8.67
CA ASN A 241 -8.27 -6.27 8.68
C ASN A 241 -9.23 -6.05 9.86
N CYS A 242 -8.97 -5.08 10.74
CA CYS A 242 -9.81 -4.76 11.88
C CYS A 242 -11.24 -4.38 11.45
N LEU A 243 -12.25 -4.80 12.22
CA LEU A 243 -13.66 -4.61 11.86
C LEU A 243 -14.18 -3.20 12.17
N ASP A 244 -13.62 -2.53 13.18
CA ASP A 244 -14.23 -1.37 13.83
C ASP A 244 -13.26 -0.20 14.15
N GLY A 245 -12.00 -0.31 13.77
CA GLY A 245 -10.96 0.65 14.14
C GLY A 245 -10.41 0.51 15.57
N LYS A 246 -10.95 -0.41 16.37
CA LYS A 246 -10.58 -0.60 17.78
C LYS A 246 -9.86 -1.92 18.06
N GLY A 247 -9.75 -2.79 17.07
CA GLY A 247 -9.13 -4.11 17.20
C GLY A 247 -10.12 -5.27 17.08
N GLY A 248 -11.39 -4.99 16.80
CA GLY A 248 -12.39 -6.03 16.61
C GLY A 248 -12.00 -7.01 15.50
N GLY A 249 -12.06 -8.31 15.78
CA GLY A 249 -11.74 -9.39 14.84
C GLY A 249 -10.26 -9.65 14.58
N THR A 250 -9.34 -8.86 15.14
CA THR A 250 -7.89 -9.12 15.03
C THR A 250 -7.44 -10.11 16.12
N SER A 251 -6.35 -10.85 15.84
CA SER A 251 -5.83 -11.87 16.75
C SER A 251 -5.20 -11.30 18.03
N ASP A 252 -4.70 -10.07 17.95
CA ASP A 252 -3.98 -9.36 19.01
C ASP A 252 -4.78 -8.23 19.64
N GLY A 253 -6.05 -8.05 19.21
CA GLY A 253 -6.99 -7.11 19.81
C GLY A 253 -6.67 -5.65 19.55
N TYR A 254 -5.86 -5.31 18.53
CA TYR A 254 -5.60 -3.92 18.18
C TYR A 254 -5.79 -3.61 16.68
N CYS A 255 -6.07 -2.35 16.39
CA CYS A 255 -6.17 -1.84 15.03
C CYS A 255 -4.80 -1.30 14.57
N ILE A 256 -4.25 -1.88 13.50
CA ILE A 256 -2.95 -1.45 12.95
C ILE A 256 -3.04 -0.01 12.40
N ALA A 257 -4.17 0.40 11.80
CA ALA A 257 -4.39 1.75 11.30
C ALA A 257 -4.25 2.78 12.42
N THR A 258 -4.96 2.59 13.53
CA THR A 258 -4.89 3.48 14.71
C THR A 258 -3.47 3.56 15.27
N ARG A 259 -2.77 2.41 15.38
CA ARG A 259 -1.40 2.36 15.91
C ARG A 259 -0.40 3.04 14.98
N SER A 260 -0.47 2.79 13.68
CA SER A 260 0.47 3.36 12.71
C SER A 260 0.30 4.88 12.58
N LEU A 261 -0.94 5.39 12.59
CA LEU A 261 -1.20 6.84 12.62
C LEU A 261 -0.62 7.49 13.89
N ALA A 262 -0.85 6.87 15.05
CA ALA A 262 -0.33 7.39 16.32
C ALA A 262 1.21 7.35 16.38
N ALA A 263 1.85 6.31 15.83
CA ALA A 263 3.29 6.20 15.74
C ALA A 263 3.87 7.26 14.78
N LEU A 264 3.29 7.39 13.59
CA LEU A 264 3.73 8.37 12.59
C LEU A 264 3.65 9.80 13.15
N ARG A 265 2.54 10.17 13.80
CA ARG A 265 2.36 11.51 14.40
C ARG A 265 3.41 11.86 15.45
N LYS A 266 3.95 10.86 16.16
CA LYS A 266 5.04 11.05 17.14
C LYS A 266 6.41 11.21 16.51
N LEU A 267 6.60 10.67 15.29
CA LEU A 267 7.91 10.58 14.64
C LEU A 267 8.15 11.69 13.62
N VAL A 268 7.08 12.28 13.07
CA VAL A 268 7.21 13.38 12.11
C VAL A 268 7.65 14.67 12.81
N PRO A 269 8.49 15.51 12.16
CA PRO A 269 8.99 16.73 12.76
C PRO A 269 7.94 17.84 12.89
N ASN A 270 6.88 17.82 12.08
CA ASN A 270 5.82 18.83 12.04
C ASN A 270 4.58 18.32 11.30
N GLU A 271 3.48 19.10 11.39
CA GLU A 271 2.19 18.76 10.74
C GLU A 271 2.26 18.79 9.21
N ASP A 272 3.13 19.56 8.59
CA ASP A 272 3.30 19.56 7.12
C ASP A 272 3.86 18.24 6.61
N VAL A 273 4.80 17.63 7.32
CA VAL A 273 5.32 16.30 6.99
C VAL A 273 4.25 15.24 7.24
N PHE A 274 3.49 15.37 8.35
CA PHE A 274 2.38 14.46 8.62
C PHE A 274 1.36 14.48 7.48
N ARG A 275 0.81 15.64 7.15
CA ARG A 275 -0.18 15.85 6.08
C ARG A 275 0.32 15.30 4.74
N ARG A 276 1.58 15.54 4.42
CA ARG A 276 2.21 15.04 3.18
C ARG A 276 2.16 13.52 3.10
N ILE A 277 2.50 12.83 4.18
CA ILE A 277 2.57 11.37 4.21
C ILE A 277 1.18 10.74 4.27
N VAL A 278 0.27 11.31 5.06
CA VAL A 278 -1.08 10.72 5.23
C VAL A 278 -2.05 11.08 4.11
N HIS A 279 -1.72 12.07 3.26
CA HIS A 279 -2.63 12.50 2.20
C HIS A 279 -1.93 12.89 0.91
N GLU A 280 -1.07 13.95 0.89
CA GLU A 280 -0.67 14.64 -0.33
C GLU A 280 0.13 13.75 -1.30
N ASN A 281 1.01 12.88 -0.79
CA ASN A 281 1.81 12.00 -1.63
C ASN A 281 0.93 10.98 -2.35
N GLY A 282 -0.01 10.36 -1.63
CA GLY A 282 -0.97 9.42 -2.21
C GLY A 282 -1.90 10.12 -3.20
N ALA A 283 -2.48 11.26 -2.83
CA ALA A 283 -3.37 12.03 -3.70
C ALA A 283 -2.69 12.39 -5.04
N ARG A 284 -1.43 12.87 -4.99
CA ARG A 284 -0.66 13.19 -6.21
C ARG A 284 -0.45 11.99 -7.13
N LEU A 285 -0.24 10.80 -6.58
CA LEU A 285 -0.15 9.57 -7.38
C LEU A 285 -1.48 9.22 -8.06
N LEU A 286 -2.61 9.51 -7.40
CA LEU A 286 -3.94 9.23 -7.93
C LEU A 286 -4.39 10.28 -8.95
N ASP A 287 -4.09 11.56 -8.73
CA ASP A 287 -4.51 12.69 -9.59
C ASP A 287 -3.82 12.69 -10.97
N GLY A 288 -2.61 12.17 -11.07
CA GLY A 288 -1.89 12.03 -12.34
C GLY A 288 -2.63 11.18 -13.39
N HIS A 289 -3.71 10.49 -13.00
CA HIS A 289 -4.47 9.53 -13.80
C HIS A 289 -5.95 9.92 -13.98
N ALA A 290 -6.39 11.05 -13.40
CA ALA A 290 -7.76 11.56 -13.49
C ALA A 290 -8.05 12.34 -14.78
N LYS A 291 -7.41 11.96 -15.92
CA LYS A 291 -7.65 12.58 -17.23
C LYS A 291 -8.21 11.59 -18.23
#